data_1d614a80eb660ef3f3e1a66c283a8fa6
#
_entry.id   1d614a80eb660ef3f3e1a66c283a8fa6
#
_cell.length_a   1.000
_cell.length_b   1.000
_cell.length_c   1.000
_cell.angle_alpha   90.00
_cell.angle_beta   90.00
_cell.angle_gamma   90.00
#
_symmetry.space_group_name_H-M   'P 1'
#
loop_
_entity.id
_entity.type
_entity.pdbx_description
1 polymer ?
#
loop_
_entity_poly.entity_id
_entity_poly.type
_entity_poly.pdbx_seq_one_letter_code
_entity_poly.pdbx_strand_id
1 'polypeptide(L)'
;MSTDPRRQTPAPRGSDTGTPPLPEGRARWLVASNALDAGGRSATDVALDVLAVLLLGVGADGMGVLMTLSGLGFLLLGVPIGIVVDRHLSPRLLAATGLAKAAVLGSLVVAWALDALTFGHLAAVMALLGVLTVLAETTQTALVPRVVPATAVARLTARLESADAALVLIVPAAAGVLVGSLGAGPVLGIATAFLFAAAIVALRVRLRPSAAADVPDDDGDPGVADVLSRWARFGKDAAEGWTVLRRTPVLWLLTMGSVAANVGMALFAPVEAVWILTDLRLGPEFLGIQITAGAVGALTASSLAGRAIDRLGERRCILLGSVGCAVAVGLHLLAYADRAHAAASSARSSSINQSSARA
;
A
#
# COMPACT_ATOMS: atom_id res chain seq x y z
N MET A 1 -28.70 -49.16 -51.12
CA MET A 1 -27.79 -48.41 -50.23
C MET A 1 -28.58 -47.23 -49.71
N SER A 2 -29.21 -47.41 -48.56
CA SER A 2 -30.09 -46.40 -47.92
C SER A 2 -29.31 -45.72 -46.79
N THR A 3 -29.03 -44.46 -46.95
CA THR A 3 -28.39 -43.61 -45.93
C THR A 3 -29.47 -43.03 -45.02
N ASP A 4 -29.50 -43.49 -43.79
CA ASP A 4 -30.43 -43.01 -42.73
C ASP A 4 -29.96 -41.62 -42.22
N PRO A 5 -30.78 -40.54 -42.33
CA PRO A 5 -30.41 -39.18 -41.96
C PRO A 5 -30.73 -38.83 -40.49
N ARG A 6 -30.90 -39.80 -39.56
CA ARG A 6 -31.42 -39.55 -38.18
C ARG A 6 -30.44 -39.80 -37.04
N ARG A 7 -29.14 -39.61 -37.22
CA ARG A 7 -28.22 -39.46 -36.10
C ARG A 7 -27.78 -38.00 -35.92
N GLN A 8 -28.74 -37.15 -35.58
CA GLN A 8 -28.40 -35.86 -34.98
C GLN A 8 -28.04 -36.15 -33.51
N THR A 9 -26.74 -36.12 -33.22
CA THR A 9 -26.23 -36.04 -31.84
C THR A 9 -26.80 -34.77 -31.21
N PRO A 10 -27.50 -34.83 -30.05
CA PRO A 10 -27.97 -33.62 -29.39
C PRO A 10 -26.78 -32.78 -29.02
N ALA A 11 -26.80 -31.51 -29.42
CA ALA A 11 -25.85 -30.51 -29.00
C ALA A 11 -25.76 -30.54 -27.45
N PRO A 12 -24.53 -30.41 -26.88
CA PRO A 12 -24.39 -30.34 -25.44
C PRO A 12 -25.24 -29.17 -24.94
N ARG A 13 -26.25 -29.48 -24.13
CA ARG A 13 -27.03 -28.48 -23.40
C ARG A 13 -26.08 -27.58 -22.70
N GLY A 14 -26.26 -26.27 -22.88
CA GLY A 14 -25.43 -25.24 -22.35
C GLY A 14 -25.01 -25.55 -20.91
N SER A 15 -23.71 -25.68 -20.70
CA SER A 15 -23.14 -25.80 -19.38
C SER A 15 -23.60 -24.56 -18.61
N ASP A 16 -24.39 -24.79 -17.58
CA ASP A 16 -24.62 -23.83 -16.52
C ASP A 16 -23.28 -23.18 -16.17
N THR A 17 -23.09 -21.93 -16.60
CA THR A 17 -21.95 -21.12 -16.27
C THR A 17 -22.05 -20.60 -14.84
N GLY A 18 -22.69 -21.35 -13.98
CA GLY A 18 -22.67 -21.17 -12.54
C GLY A 18 -21.25 -21.37 -12.06
N THR A 19 -20.50 -20.29 -11.98
CA THR A 19 -19.15 -20.28 -11.41
C THR A 19 -19.22 -20.92 -10.03
N PRO A 20 -18.48 -22.01 -9.77
CA PRO A 20 -18.60 -22.74 -8.51
C PRO A 20 -18.40 -21.78 -7.33
N PRO A 21 -19.21 -21.89 -6.26
CA PRO A 21 -19.09 -21.02 -5.11
C PRO A 21 -17.67 -21.15 -4.53
N LEU A 22 -17.13 -20.04 -4.05
CA LEU A 22 -15.82 -20.06 -3.36
C LEU A 22 -15.90 -21.06 -2.21
N PRO A 23 -14.85 -21.83 -1.92
CA PRO A 23 -14.76 -22.63 -0.71
C PRO A 23 -14.69 -21.68 0.50
N GLU A 24 -15.86 -21.19 0.91
CA GLU A 24 -16.03 -20.08 1.87
C GLU A 24 -15.28 -20.31 3.18
N GLY A 25 -15.16 -21.57 3.61
CA GLY A 25 -14.49 -21.90 4.86
C GLY A 25 -12.99 -21.59 4.92
N ARG A 26 -12.27 -21.64 3.77
CA ARG A 26 -10.82 -21.40 3.70
C ARG A 26 -10.49 -19.97 3.30
N ALA A 27 -11.19 -19.47 2.27
CA ALA A 27 -10.99 -18.12 1.75
C ALA A 27 -11.30 -17.03 2.79
N ARG A 28 -12.34 -17.23 3.63
CA ARG A 28 -12.76 -16.25 4.63
C ARG A 28 -11.65 -15.87 5.62
N TRP A 29 -10.81 -16.84 6.04
CA TRP A 29 -9.74 -16.55 7.00
C TRP A 29 -8.61 -15.74 6.38
N LEU A 30 -8.30 -15.99 5.09
CA LEU A 30 -7.31 -15.18 4.37
C LEU A 30 -7.83 -13.76 4.18
N VAL A 31 -9.09 -13.59 3.77
CA VAL A 31 -9.71 -12.25 3.63
C VAL A 31 -9.78 -11.53 4.98
N ALA A 32 -10.15 -12.21 6.05
CA ALA A 32 -10.22 -11.61 7.39
C ALA A 32 -8.83 -11.20 7.90
N SER A 33 -7.80 -12.03 7.70
CA SER A 33 -6.41 -11.68 8.04
C SER A 33 -5.94 -10.47 7.26
N ASN A 34 -6.19 -10.44 5.94
CA ASN A 34 -5.88 -9.31 5.08
C ASN A 34 -6.59 -8.02 5.53
N ALA A 35 -7.89 -8.10 5.80
CA ALA A 35 -8.66 -6.94 6.26
C ALA A 35 -8.12 -6.38 7.59
N LEU A 36 -7.77 -7.24 8.54
CA LEU A 36 -7.18 -6.79 9.80
C LEU A 36 -5.79 -6.17 9.59
N ASP A 37 -4.95 -6.74 8.73
CA ASP A 37 -3.63 -6.17 8.39
C ASP A 37 -3.76 -4.81 7.69
N ALA A 38 -4.64 -4.70 6.70
CA ALA A 38 -4.90 -3.45 5.98
C ALA A 38 -5.45 -2.35 6.91
N GLY A 39 -6.38 -2.72 7.80
CA GLY A 39 -6.88 -1.79 8.82
C GLY A 39 -5.81 -1.32 9.78
N GLY A 40 -4.98 -2.25 10.29
CA GLY A 40 -3.84 -1.93 11.14
C GLY A 40 -2.83 -1.01 10.43
N ARG A 41 -2.49 -1.30 9.17
CA ARG A 41 -1.58 -0.49 8.34
C ARG A 41 -2.12 0.91 8.12
N SER A 42 -3.37 1.06 7.65
CA SER A 42 -3.97 2.37 7.39
C SER A 42 -4.08 3.24 8.65
N ALA A 43 -4.35 2.65 9.81
CA ALA A 43 -4.33 3.37 11.08
C ALA A 43 -2.91 3.75 11.51
N THR A 44 -1.93 2.88 11.25
CA THR A 44 -0.52 3.13 11.52
C THR A 44 -0.01 4.33 10.75
N ASP A 45 -0.30 4.41 9.44
CA ASP A 45 0.19 5.48 8.56
C ASP A 45 -0.22 6.86 9.12
N VAL A 46 -1.51 7.07 9.42
CA VAL A 46 -2.01 8.33 10.00
C VAL A 46 -1.38 8.63 11.36
N ALA A 47 -1.27 7.61 12.23
CA ALA A 47 -0.74 7.82 13.58
C ALA A 47 0.77 8.08 13.59
N LEU A 48 1.54 7.47 12.67
CA LEU A 48 2.99 7.71 12.53
C LEU A 48 3.28 9.11 12.01
N ASP A 49 2.52 9.60 11.03
CA ASP A 49 2.68 10.96 10.52
C ASP A 49 2.46 12.00 11.63
N VAL A 50 1.38 11.84 12.40
CA VAL A 50 1.08 12.73 13.52
C VAL A 50 2.12 12.61 14.63
N LEU A 51 2.57 11.40 14.95
CA LEU A 51 3.61 11.16 15.95
C LEU A 51 4.93 11.80 15.53
N ALA A 52 5.35 11.62 14.29
CA ALA A 52 6.57 12.20 13.76
C ALA A 52 6.54 13.74 13.81
N VAL A 53 5.45 14.34 13.31
CA VAL A 53 5.36 15.79 13.15
C VAL A 53 5.06 16.48 14.47
N LEU A 54 4.05 16.03 15.23
CA LEU A 54 3.59 16.75 16.43
C LEU A 54 4.35 16.38 17.72
N LEU A 55 4.79 15.11 17.88
CA LEU A 55 5.52 14.71 19.09
C LEU A 55 7.02 14.89 18.95
N LEU A 56 7.59 14.48 17.78
CA LEU A 56 9.03 14.55 17.58
C LEU A 56 9.49 15.85 16.87
N GLY A 57 8.54 16.68 16.40
CA GLY A 57 8.85 17.92 15.69
C GLY A 57 9.60 17.70 14.37
N VAL A 58 9.36 16.57 13.70
CA VAL A 58 10.04 16.21 12.47
C VAL A 58 9.55 17.11 11.33
N GLY A 59 10.48 17.82 10.69
CA GLY A 59 10.20 18.62 9.50
C GLY A 59 10.10 17.78 8.22
N ALA A 60 9.85 18.46 7.09
CA ALA A 60 9.68 17.80 5.78
C ALA A 60 10.90 16.94 5.38
N ASP A 61 12.12 17.39 5.71
CA ASP A 61 13.36 16.66 5.44
C ASP A 61 13.39 15.31 6.17
N GLY A 62 13.07 15.33 7.47
CA GLY A 62 12.99 14.12 8.29
C GLY A 62 11.88 13.19 7.83
N MET A 63 10.70 13.71 7.47
CA MET A 63 9.60 12.92 6.88
C MET A 63 10.03 12.27 5.57
N GLY A 64 10.77 12.98 4.72
CA GLY A 64 11.35 12.43 3.49
C GLY A 64 12.31 11.27 3.76
N VAL A 65 13.15 11.36 4.79
CA VAL A 65 14.02 10.26 5.24
C VAL A 65 13.19 9.06 5.72
N LEU A 66 12.18 9.27 6.55
CA LEU A 66 11.33 8.21 7.09
C LEU A 66 10.59 7.46 5.97
N MET A 67 9.98 8.17 5.02
CA MET A 67 9.29 7.57 3.88
C MET A 67 10.25 6.84 2.93
N THR A 68 11.46 7.39 2.72
CA THR A 68 12.50 6.72 1.93
C THR A 68 12.92 5.40 2.57
N LEU A 69 13.17 5.39 3.88
CA LEU A 69 13.54 4.18 4.63
C LEU A 69 12.45 3.11 4.56
N SER A 70 11.18 3.50 4.67
CA SER A 70 10.04 2.58 4.51
C SER A 70 10.00 1.96 3.10
N GLY A 71 10.27 2.76 2.06
CA GLY A 71 10.27 2.32 0.66
C GLY A 71 11.49 1.49 0.24
N LEU A 72 12.66 1.71 0.90
CA LEU A 72 13.90 0.99 0.56
C LEU A 72 13.78 -0.52 0.73
N GLY A 73 12.99 -0.98 1.67
CA GLY A 73 12.71 -2.42 1.87
C GLY A 73 12.16 -3.07 0.61
N PHE A 74 11.25 -2.41 -0.08
CA PHE A 74 10.69 -2.89 -1.34
C PHE A 74 11.75 -2.97 -2.45
N LEU A 75 12.53 -1.92 -2.62
CA LEU A 75 13.51 -1.82 -3.69
C LEU A 75 14.68 -2.80 -3.52
N LEU A 76 15.23 -2.90 -2.31
CA LEU A 76 16.44 -3.68 -2.05
C LEU A 76 16.16 -5.14 -1.75
N LEU A 77 15.05 -5.45 -1.09
CA LEU A 77 14.77 -6.78 -0.56
C LEU A 77 13.64 -7.51 -1.32
N GLY A 78 13.03 -6.93 -2.34
CA GLY A 78 11.96 -7.56 -3.11
C GLY A 78 12.36 -8.94 -3.67
N VAL A 79 13.56 -9.06 -4.27
CA VAL A 79 14.05 -10.34 -4.80
C VAL A 79 14.40 -11.33 -3.70
N PRO A 80 15.20 -10.98 -2.67
CA PRO A 80 15.43 -11.87 -1.51
C PRO A 80 14.15 -12.33 -0.83
N ILE A 81 13.20 -11.42 -0.64
CA ILE A 81 11.89 -11.74 -0.04
C ILE A 81 11.13 -12.76 -0.90
N GLY A 82 11.13 -12.59 -2.23
CA GLY A 82 10.53 -13.56 -3.14
C GLY A 82 11.11 -14.97 -2.96
N ILE A 83 12.44 -15.09 -2.82
CA ILE A 83 13.12 -16.37 -2.59
C ILE A 83 12.70 -16.99 -1.25
N VAL A 84 12.64 -16.18 -0.19
CA VAL A 84 12.20 -16.64 1.14
C VAL A 84 10.76 -17.14 1.09
N VAL A 85 9.88 -16.37 0.42
CA VAL A 85 8.47 -16.75 0.28
C VAL A 85 8.31 -18.02 -0.52
N ASP A 86 9.00 -18.17 -1.66
CA ASP A 86 8.92 -19.39 -2.49
C ASP A 86 9.25 -20.66 -1.72
N ARG A 87 10.24 -20.59 -0.82
CA ARG A 87 10.71 -21.73 -0.02
C ARG A 87 9.87 -22.03 1.22
N HIS A 88 9.44 -20.97 1.91
CA HIS A 88 8.75 -21.10 3.21
C HIS A 88 7.26 -20.77 3.11
N LEU A 89 6.68 -20.81 1.90
CA LEU A 89 5.30 -20.41 1.65
C LEU A 89 4.33 -21.20 2.51
N SER A 90 3.84 -20.57 3.56
CA SER A 90 2.90 -21.17 4.50
C SER A 90 2.07 -20.11 5.21
N PRO A 91 0.87 -20.44 5.72
CA PRO A 91 0.13 -19.55 6.59
C PRO A 91 0.89 -19.16 7.86
N ARG A 92 1.84 -19.99 8.29
CA ARG A 92 2.72 -19.69 9.43
C ARG A 92 3.68 -18.55 9.14
N LEU A 93 4.21 -18.48 7.90
CA LEU A 93 5.05 -17.35 7.47
C LEU A 93 4.26 -16.05 7.50
N LEU A 94 3.02 -16.04 6.97
CA LEU A 94 2.15 -14.87 7.02
C LEU A 94 1.87 -14.46 8.47
N ALA A 95 1.58 -15.41 9.35
CA ALA A 95 1.36 -15.15 10.78
C ALA A 95 2.63 -14.62 11.48
N ALA A 96 3.79 -15.21 11.20
CA ALA A 96 5.06 -14.76 11.77
C ALA A 96 5.39 -13.32 11.34
N THR A 97 5.15 -12.99 10.07
CA THR A 97 5.32 -11.62 9.56
C THR A 97 4.37 -10.65 10.25
N GLY A 98 3.09 -11.02 10.41
CA GLY A 98 2.12 -10.19 11.14
C GLY A 98 2.49 -9.99 12.62
N LEU A 99 2.99 -11.03 13.31
CA LEU A 99 3.50 -10.92 14.67
C LEU A 99 4.74 -10.03 14.75
N ALA A 100 5.65 -10.14 13.78
CA ALA A 100 6.82 -9.27 13.70
C ALA A 100 6.41 -7.80 13.49
N LYS A 101 5.45 -7.52 12.59
CA LYS A 101 4.88 -6.17 12.42
C LYS A 101 4.28 -5.65 13.72
N ALA A 102 3.48 -6.47 14.40
CA ALA A 102 2.87 -6.10 15.69
C ALA A 102 3.93 -5.85 16.78
N ALA A 103 5.00 -6.64 16.85
CA ALA A 103 6.08 -6.46 17.81
C ALA A 103 6.87 -5.18 17.52
N VAL A 104 7.20 -4.92 16.24
CA VAL A 104 7.92 -3.73 15.81
C VAL A 104 7.10 -2.46 16.09
N LEU A 105 5.82 -2.44 15.71
CA LEU A 105 4.93 -1.32 16.00
C LEU A 105 4.69 -1.16 17.51
N GLY A 106 4.51 -2.27 18.22
CA GLY A 106 4.34 -2.30 19.69
C GLY A 106 5.55 -1.71 20.43
N SER A 107 6.77 -1.82 19.87
CA SER A 107 7.95 -1.18 20.45
C SER A 107 7.84 0.35 20.47
N LEU A 108 7.19 0.97 19.45
CA LEU A 108 6.89 2.41 19.48
C LEU A 108 5.85 2.77 20.55
N VAL A 109 4.83 1.92 20.73
CA VAL A 109 3.83 2.14 21.79
C VAL A 109 4.48 2.14 23.17
N VAL A 110 5.37 1.18 23.42
CA VAL A 110 6.13 1.09 24.67
C VAL A 110 7.07 2.30 24.82
N ALA A 111 7.81 2.66 23.79
CA ALA A 111 8.70 3.82 23.83
C ALA A 111 7.93 5.14 24.05
N TRP A 112 6.72 5.27 23.45
CA TRP A 112 5.83 6.39 23.71
C TRP A 112 5.37 6.43 25.19
N ALA A 113 4.98 5.29 25.74
CA ALA A 113 4.51 5.20 27.12
C ALA A 113 5.62 5.47 28.16
N LEU A 114 6.88 5.29 27.77
CA LEU A 114 8.07 5.53 28.60
C LEU A 114 8.73 6.90 28.33
N ASP A 115 8.12 7.76 27.50
CA ASP A 115 8.70 9.03 27.03
C ASP A 115 10.11 8.87 26.43
N ALA A 116 10.41 7.71 25.84
CA ALA A 116 11.69 7.32 25.27
C ALA A 116 11.73 7.33 23.74
N LEU A 117 10.74 7.99 23.11
CA LEU A 117 10.68 8.09 21.65
C LEU A 117 11.84 8.91 21.09
N THR A 118 12.50 8.36 20.08
CA THR A 118 13.56 9.04 19.34
C THR A 118 13.33 8.94 17.84
N PHE A 119 13.86 9.90 17.08
CA PHE A 119 13.81 9.84 15.62
C PHE A 119 14.46 8.55 15.05
N GLY A 120 15.61 8.15 15.64
CA GLY A 120 16.30 6.91 15.21
C GLY A 120 15.46 5.65 15.44
N HIS A 121 14.72 5.56 16.56
CA HIS A 121 13.80 4.44 16.82
C HIS A 121 12.65 4.44 15.80
N LEU A 122 12.02 5.60 15.56
CA LEU A 122 10.96 5.75 14.55
C LEU A 122 11.46 5.34 13.17
N ALA A 123 12.65 5.81 12.75
CA ALA A 123 13.26 5.47 11.48
C ALA A 123 13.52 3.96 11.33
N ALA A 124 14.04 3.31 12.37
CA ALA A 124 14.26 1.87 12.39
C ALA A 124 12.93 1.09 12.27
N VAL A 125 11.90 1.52 12.99
CA VAL A 125 10.57 0.89 12.93
C VAL A 125 9.95 1.07 11.54
N MET A 126 10.00 2.24 10.94
CA MET A 126 9.46 2.46 9.59
C MET A 126 10.20 1.63 8.53
N ALA A 127 11.53 1.53 8.61
CA ALA A 127 12.31 0.66 7.74
C ALA A 127 11.91 -0.83 7.88
N LEU A 128 11.79 -1.31 9.11
CA LEU A 128 11.40 -2.70 9.38
C LEU A 128 9.95 -2.99 8.95
N LEU A 129 9.01 -2.08 9.23
CA LEU A 129 7.63 -2.20 8.79
C LEU A 129 7.54 -2.25 7.27
N GLY A 130 8.33 -1.44 6.56
CA GLY A 130 8.39 -1.48 5.10
C GLY A 130 8.81 -2.86 4.58
N VAL A 131 9.89 -3.43 5.11
CA VAL A 131 10.36 -4.80 4.76
C VAL A 131 9.31 -5.86 5.07
N LEU A 132 8.73 -5.82 6.27
CA LEU A 132 7.73 -6.78 6.72
C LEU A 132 6.43 -6.66 5.92
N THR A 133 6.08 -5.47 5.46
CA THR A 133 4.90 -5.27 4.59
C THR A 133 5.10 -5.94 3.24
N VAL A 134 6.26 -5.76 2.60
CA VAL A 134 6.59 -6.46 1.34
C VAL A 134 6.55 -7.98 1.52
N LEU A 135 7.11 -8.48 2.62
CA LEU A 135 7.09 -9.91 2.93
C LEU A 135 5.65 -10.44 3.13
N ALA A 136 4.80 -9.69 3.84
CA ALA A 136 3.40 -10.05 4.06
C ALA A 136 2.61 -10.08 2.74
N GLU A 137 2.70 -9.03 1.92
CA GLU A 137 1.99 -8.91 0.65
C GLU A 137 2.42 -9.97 -0.36
N THR A 138 3.72 -10.22 -0.46
CA THR A 138 4.26 -11.29 -1.33
C THR A 138 3.79 -12.67 -0.87
N THR A 139 3.84 -12.94 0.45
CA THR A 139 3.35 -14.20 1.02
C THR A 139 1.86 -14.37 0.79
N GLN A 140 1.06 -13.34 1.02
CA GLN A 140 -0.38 -13.37 0.82
C GLN A 140 -0.75 -13.66 -0.64
N THR A 141 -0.14 -12.94 -1.58
CA THR A 141 -0.38 -13.14 -3.02
C THR A 141 -0.02 -14.56 -3.46
N ALA A 142 1.11 -15.08 -2.99
CA ALA A 142 1.54 -16.44 -3.27
C ALA A 142 0.65 -17.53 -2.63
N LEU A 143 -0.03 -17.22 -1.50
CA LEU A 143 -0.97 -18.14 -0.85
C LEU A 143 -2.30 -18.28 -1.59
N VAL A 144 -2.75 -17.26 -2.35
CA VAL A 144 -4.06 -17.28 -3.03
C VAL A 144 -4.28 -18.55 -3.85
N PRO A 145 -3.38 -18.95 -4.80
CA PRO A 145 -3.59 -20.16 -5.60
C PRO A 145 -3.48 -21.45 -4.80
N ARG A 146 -2.90 -21.42 -3.59
CA ARG A 146 -2.82 -22.58 -2.70
C ARG A 146 -4.06 -22.76 -1.80
N VAL A 147 -4.86 -21.69 -1.63
CA VAL A 147 -6.09 -21.72 -0.83
C VAL A 147 -7.31 -22.11 -1.67
N VAL A 148 -7.38 -21.61 -2.93
CA VAL A 148 -8.52 -21.85 -3.84
C VAL A 148 -8.09 -22.49 -5.17
N PRO A 149 -9.00 -23.14 -5.90
CA PRO A 149 -8.71 -23.66 -7.24
C PRO A 149 -8.42 -22.52 -8.23
N ALA A 150 -7.71 -22.83 -9.33
CA ALA A 150 -7.33 -21.85 -10.35
C ALA A 150 -8.52 -21.02 -10.88
N THR A 151 -9.68 -21.64 -11.04
CA THR A 151 -10.94 -20.97 -11.48
C THR A 151 -11.48 -19.94 -10.49
N ALA A 152 -11.04 -19.97 -9.23
CA ALA A 152 -11.51 -19.08 -8.17
C ALA A 152 -10.45 -18.04 -7.75
N VAL A 153 -9.20 -18.12 -8.26
CA VAL A 153 -8.11 -17.21 -7.92
C VAL A 153 -8.50 -15.75 -8.16
N ALA A 154 -8.94 -15.42 -9.37
CA ALA A 154 -9.32 -14.05 -9.72
C ALA A 154 -10.41 -13.49 -8.79
N ARG A 155 -11.37 -14.32 -8.37
CA ARG A 155 -12.45 -13.90 -7.45
C ARG A 155 -11.94 -13.68 -6.03
N LEU A 156 -11.02 -14.53 -5.54
CA LEU A 156 -10.45 -14.34 -4.22
C LEU A 156 -9.56 -13.09 -4.20
N THR A 157 -8.73 -12.88 -5.23
CA THR A 157 -7.93 -11.66 -5.37
C THR A 157 -8.83 -10.42 -5.38
N ALA A 158 -9.90 -10.41 -6.17
CA ALA A 158 -10.85 -9.30 -6.19
C ALA A 158 -11.50 -9.03 -4.82
N ARG A 159 -11.75 -10.06 -4.01
CA ARG A 159 -12.25 -9.88 -2.63
C ARG A 159 -11.20 -9.29 -1.69
N LEU A 160 -9.94 -9.69 -1.82
CA LEU A 160 -8.84 -9.12 -1.04
C LEU A 160 -8.68 -7.64 -1.37
N GLU A 161 -8.59 -7.31 -2.65
CA GLU A 161 -8.49 -5.91 -3.14
C GLU A 161 -9.70 -5.05 -2.72
N SER A 162 -10.90 -5.63 -2.77
CA SER A 162 -12.12 -4.92 -2.34
C SER A 162 -12.13 -4.66 -0.83
N ALA A 163 -11.60 -5.60 -0.03
CA ALA A 163 -11.48 -5.42 1.41
C ALA A 163 -10.44 -4.32 1.73
N ASP A 164 -9.29 -4.33 1.05
CA ASP A 164 -8.27 -3.30 1.18
C ASP A 164 -8.82 -1.91 0.80
N ALA A 165 -9.47 -1.80 -0.35
CA ALA A 165 -10.07 -0.56 -0.80
C ALA A 165 -11.10 -0.01 0.18
N ALA A 166 -11.94 -0.87 0.77
CA ALA A 166 -12.92 -0.47 1.78
C ALA A 166 -12.26 0.06 3.06
N LEU A 167 -11.15 -0.55 3.48
CA LEU A 167 -10.43 -0.14 4.68
C LEU A 167 -9.62 1.13 4.47
N VAL A 168 -8.95 1.28 3.32
CA VAL A 168 -8.30 2.54 2.92
C VAL A 168 -9.32 3.70 2.82
N LEU A 169 -10.58 3.39 2.51
CA LEU A 169 -11.65 4.38 2.48
C LEU A 169 -12.11 4.83 3.88
N ILE A 170 -12.18 3.91 4.85
CA ILE A 170 -12.85 4.17 6.14
C ILE A 170 -11.84 4.44 7.25
N VAL A 171 -10.76 3.66 7.31
CA VAL A 171 -9.86 3.64 8.46
C VAL A 171 -9.06 4.94 8.63
N PRO A 172 -8.54 5.60 7.58
CA PRO A 172 -7.78 6.84 7.78
C PRO A 172 -8.59 7.95 8.41
N ALA A 173 -9.86 8.14 7.99
CA ALA A 173 -10.74 9.14 8.61
C ALA A 173 -11.02 8.81 10.09
N ALA A 174 -11.33 7.54 10.38
CA ALA A 174 -11.55 7.09 11.76
C ALA A 174 -10.28 7.24 12.60
N ALA A 175 -9.12 6.85 12.07
CA ALA A 175 -7.82 6.99 12.72
C ALA A 175 -7.49 8.47 13.00
N GLY A 176 -7.71 9.36 12.03
CA GLY A 176 -7.49 10.80 12.20
C GLY A 176 -8.32 11.38 13.34
N VAL A 177 -9.63 11.04 13.42
CA VAL A 177 -10.51 11.45 14.52
C VAL A 177 -10.04 10.86 15.86
N LEU A 178 -9.66 9.58 15.88
CA LEU A 178 -9.15 8.93 17.09
C LEU A 178 -7.82 9.53 17.55
N VAL A 179 -6.91 9.84 16.63
CA VAL A 179 -5.64 10.51 16.96
C VAL A 179 -5.91 11.91 17.49
N GLY A 180 -6.85 12.65 16.92
CA GLY A 180 -7.25 13.97 17.41
C GLY A 180 -7.84 13.97 18.80
N SER A 181 -8.54 12.89 19.18
CA SER A 181 -9.20 12.77 20.49
C SER A 181 -8.38 12.05 21.57
N LEU A 182 -7.66 10.99 21.21
CA LEU A 182 -6.93 10.12 22.13
C LEU A 182 -5.41 10.32 22.07
N GLY A 183 -4.91 10.97 21.02
CA GLY A 183 -3.49 11.05 20.70
C GLY A 183 -2.98 9.89 19.85
N ALA A 184 -1.76 10.03 19.31
CA ALA A 184 -1.16 9.05 18.40
C ALA A 184 -0.81 7.71 19.10
N GLY A 185 -0.32 7.74 20.35
CA GLY A 185 0.10 6.54 21.08
C GLY A 185 -1.00 5.49 21.24
N PRO A 186 -2.19 5.82 21.78
CA PRO A 186 -3.30 4.89 21.89
C PRO A 186 -3.76 4.33 20.52
N VAL A 187 -3.74 5.14 19.45
CA VAL A 187 -4.12 4.69 18.10
C VAL A 187 -3.10 3.70 17.53
N LEU A 188 -1.80 3.92 17.79
CA LEU A 188 -0.77 2.93 17.48
C LEU A 188 -0.96 1.62 18.27
N GLY A 189 -1.43 1.71 19.49
CA GLY A 189 -1.81 0.53 20.28
C GLY A 189 -2.96 -0.26 19.65
N ILE A 190 -4.00 0.42 19.18
CA ILE A 190 -5.11 -0.18 18.44
C ILE A 190 -4.61 -0.81 17.13
N ALA A 191 -3.79 -0.10 16.36
CA ALA A 191 -3.20 -0.62 15.13
C ALA A 191 -2.34 -1.88 15.39
N THR A 192 -1.55 -1.87 16.47
CA THR A 192 -0.77 -3.04 16.91
C THR A 192 -1.69 -4.23 17.22
N ALA A 193 -2.82 -4.00 17.89
CA ALA A 193 -3.81 -5.05 18.18
C ALA A 193 -4.44 -5.61 16.89
N PHE A 194 -4.71 -4.78 15.89
CA PHE A 194 -5.19 -5.22 14.57
C PHE A 194 -4.17 -6.11 13.86
N LEU A 195 -2.88 -5.71 13.83
CA LEU A 195 -1.81 -6.52 13.24
C LEU A 195 -1.61 -7.86 13.98
N PHE A 196 -1.69 -7.84 15.32
CA PHE A 196 -1.63 -9.04 16.13
C PHE A 196 -2.82 -9.97 15.84
N ALA A 197 -4.03 -9.43 15.76
CA ALA A 197 -5.23 -10.20 15.41
C ALA A 197 -5.14 -10.76 13.98
N ALA A 198 -4.61 -10.00 13.02
CA ALA A 198 -4.35 -10.47 11.66
C ALA A 198 -3.44 -11.70 11.65
N ALA A 199 -2.37 -11.68 12.44
CA ALA A 199 -1.45 -12.80 12.57
C ALA A 199 -2.11 -14.05 13.17
N ILE A 200 -2.93 -13.90 14.22
CA ILE A 200 -3.67 -15.02 14.81
C ILE A 200 -4.69 -15.60 13.83
N VAL A 201 -5.38 -14.75 13.09
CA VAL A 201 -6.34 -15.19 12.05
C VAL A 201 -5.61 -15.89 10.89
N ALA A 202 -4.41 -15.43 10.51
CA ALA A 202 -3.60 -16.09 9.48
C ALA A 202 -3.28 -17.56 9.81
N LEU A 203 -3.09 -17.90 11.09
CA LEU A 203 -2.88 -19.29 11.53
C LEU A 203 -4.07 -20.21 11.25
N ARG A 204 -5.27 -19.65 11.06
CA ARG A 204 -6.50 -20.41 10.72
C ARG A 204 -6.65 -20.64 9.22
N VAL A 205 -5.81 -20.05 8.39
CA VAL A 205 -5.80 -20.27 6.95
C VAL A 205 -5.38 -21.71 6.65
N ARG A 206 -6.21 -22.43 5.90
CA ARG A 206 -5.96 -23.84 5.54
C ARG A 206 -5.66 -23.93 4.05
N LEU A 207 -4.56 -24.55 3.72
CA LEU A 207 -4.19 -24.88 2.34
C LEU A 207 -5.05 -26.01 1.77
N ARG A 208 -5.12 -26.11 0.46
CA ARG A 208 -5.76 -27.24 -0.23
C ARG A 208 -4.91 -28.50 -0.01
N PRO A 209 -5.53 -29.69 0.14
CA PRO A 209 -4.78 -30.95 0.29
C PRO A 209 -3.83 -31.22 -0.87
N SER A 210 -4.22 -30.92 -2.11
CA SER A 210 -3.41 -31.05 -3.30
C SER A 210 -2.20 -30.08 -3.31
N ALA A 211 -2.34 -28.89 -2.73
CA ALA A 211 -1.27 -27.90 -2.67
C ALA A 211 -0.27 -28.17 -1.52
N ALA A 212 -0.66 -28.98 -0.55
CA ALA A 212 0.24 -29.40 0.53
C ALA A 212 1.26 -30.46 0.07
N ALA A 213 0.94 -31.19 -1.01
CA ALA A 213 1.85 -32.19 -1.60
C ALA A 213 2.91 -31.58 -2.53
N ASP A 214 2.69 -30.33 -2.99
CA ASP A 214 3.60 -29.63 -3.91
C ASP A 214 4.59 -28.70 -3.17
N VAL A 215 4.71 -28.80 -1.86
CA VAL A 215 5.78 -28.13 -1.11
C VAL A 215 7.05 -28.92 -1.37
N PRO A 216 8.06 -28.38 -2.04
CA PRO A 216 9.33 -29.06 -2.16
C PRO A 216 9.90 -29.25 -0.77
N ASP A 217 10.14 -30.51 -0.38
CA ASP A 217 10.98 -30.87 0.77
C ASP A 217 12.45 -30.56 0.43
N ASP A 218 12.74 -29.34 0.06
CA ASP A 218 14.12 -28.93 -0.21
C ASP A 218 14.69 -28.29 1.06
N ASP A 219 15.20 -29.10 1.94
CA ASP A 219 15.95 -28.74 3.16
C ASP A 219 17.30 -28.04 2.85
N GLY A 220 17.58 -27.71 1.60
CA GLY A 220 18.78 -27.01 1.17
C GLY A 220 18.71 -25.50 1.48
N ASP A 221 19.62 -25.06 2.35
CA ASP A 221 19.90 -23.62 2.53
C ASP A 221 20.21 -22.98 1.14
N PRO A 222 19.57 -21.84 0.75
CA PRO A 222 19.89 -21.19 -0.51
C PRO A 222 21.36 -20.75 -0.47
N GLY A 223 22.21 -21.52 -1.10
CA GLY A 223 23.58 -21.11 -1.26
C GLY A 223 23.63 -19.71 -1.91
N VAL A 224 24.60 -18.91 -1.53
CA VAL A 224 24.84 -17.57 -2.12
C VAL A 224 24.77 -17.61 -3.65
N ALA A 225 25.18 -18.73 -4.26
CA ALA A 225 25.11 -18.99 -5.70
C ALA A 225 23.68 -18.97 -6.26
N ASP A 226 22.70 -19.44 -5.52
CA ASP A 226 21.29 -19.51 -5.97
C ASP A 226 20.64 -18.12 -5.92
N VAL A 227 20.94 -17.35 -4.90
CA VAL A 227 20.53 -15.94 -4.79
C VAL A 227 21.16 -15.15 -5.94
N LEU A 228 22.47 -15.30 -6.18
CA LEU A 228 23.17 -14.59 -7.27
C LEU A 228 22.64 -14.99 -8.65
N SER A 229 22.30 -16.28 -8.88
CA SER A 229 21.72 -16.73 -10.14
C SER A 229 20.34 -16.12 -10.40
N ARG A 230 19.53 -15.91 -9.37
CA ARG A 230 18.22 -15.24 -9.48
C ARG A 230 18.37 -13.74 -9.73
N TRP A 231 19.33 -13.09 -9.07
CA TRP A 231 19.67 -11.70 -9.38
C TRP A 231 20.18 -11.51 -10.82
N ALA A 232 21.02 -12.43 -11.29
CA ALA A 232 21.51 -12.39 -12.67
C ALA A 232 20.37 -12.60 -13.68
N ARG A 233 19.44 -13.53 -13.41
CA ARG A 233 18.23 -13.72 -14.24
C ARG A 233 17.35 -12.49 -14.21
N PHE A 234 17.07 -11.95 -13.03
CA PHE A 234 16.31 -10.71 -12.90
C PHE A 234 16.94 -9.56 -13.68
N GLY A 235 18.27 -9.40 -13.60
CA GLY A 235 18.98 -8.38 -14.38
C GLY A 235 18.83 -8.58 -15.89
N LYS A 236 18.88 -9.83 -16.37
CA LYS A 236 18.67 -10.15 -17.79
C LYS A 236 17.22 -9.87 -18.23
N ASP A 237 16.24 -10.35 -17.48
CA ASP A 237 14.82 -10.14 -17.77
C ASP A 237 14.45 -8.65 -17.72
N ALA A 238 15.02 -7.89 -16.79
CA ALA A 238 14.87 -6.46 -16.69
C ALA A 238 15.48 -5.74 -17.91
N ALA A 239 16.64 -6.17 -18.39
CA ALA A 239 17.28 -5.62 -19.59
C ALA A 239 16.48 -5.91 -20.87
N GLU A 240 15.91 -7.13 -20.97
CA GLU A 240 15.01 -7.48 -22.07
C GLU A 240 13.72 -6.65 -22.01
N GLY A 241 13.09 -6.56 -20.84
CA GLY A 241 11.91 -5.72 -20.60
C GLY A 241 12.18 -4.24 -20.92
N TRP A 242 13.33 -3.71 -20.51
CA TRP A 242 13.77 -2.35 -20.84
C TRP A 242 13.90 -2.11 -22.35
N THR A 243 14.41 -3.10 -23.07
CA THR A 243 14.56 -3.03 -24.52
C THR A 243 13.21 -3.00 -25.23
N VAL A 244 12.26 -3.84 -24.80
CA VAL A 244 10.87 -3.87 -25.29
C VAL A 244 10.18 -2.54 -25.00
N LEU A 245 10.32 -2.04 -23.77
CA LEU A 245 9.74 -0.77 -23.33
C LEU A 245 10.20 0.40 -24.20
N ARG A 246 11.52 0.52 -24.45
CA ARG A 246 12.09 1.59 -25.30
C ARG A 246 11.69 1.47 -26.77
N ARG A 247 11.48 0.25 -27.25
CA ARG A 247 11.09 0.02 -28.65
C ARG A 247 9.61 0.29 -28.92
N THR A 248 8.79 0.38 -27.87
CA THR A 248 7.34 0.62 -28.00
C THR A 248 7.01 2.03 -27.50
N PRO A 249 6.87 3.05 -28.39
CA PRO A 249 6.73 4.45 -27.99
C PRO A 249 5.56 4.72 -27.05
N VAL A 250 4.44 4.00 -27.22
CA VAL A 250 3.26 4.13 -26.37
C VAL A 250 3.55 3.65 -24.95
N LEU A 251 4.16 2.47 -24.81
CA LEU A 251 4.54 1.93 -23.51
C LEU A 251 5.57 2.83 -22.81
N TRP A 252 6.55 3.34 -23.57
CA TRP A 252 7.55 4.26 -23.06
C TRP A 252 6.92 5.53 -22.49
N LEU A 253 6.02 6.17 -23.26
CA LEU A 253 5.35 7.40 -22.84
C LEU A 253 4.48 7.18 -21.60
N LEU A 254 3.69 6.08 -21.56
CA LEU A 254 2.87 5.73 -20.40
C LEU A 254 3.73 5.46 -19.16
N THR A 255 4.81 4.71 -19.32
CA THR A 255 5.72 4.41 -18.20
C THR A 255 6.39 5.67 -17.69
N MET A 256 6.89 6.53 -18.56
CA MET A 256 7.52 7.80 -18.15
C MET A 256 6.52 8.73 -17.47
N GLY A 257 5.27 8.77 -17.95
CA GLY A 257 4.19 9.50 -17.29
C GLY A 257 3.90 8.97 -15.88
N SER A 258 3.83 7.64 -15.74
CA SER A 258 3.65 6.99 -14.42
C SER A 258 4.83 7.25 -13.48
N VAL A 259 6.07 7.17 -13.98
CA VAL A 259 7.27 7.48 -13.19
C VAL A 259 7.24 8.91 -12.72
N ALA A 260 6.95 9.87 -13.61
CA ALA A 260 6.87 11.28 -13.26
C ALA A 260 5.79 11.55 -12.20
N ALA A 261 4.61 10.93 -12.32
CA ALA A 261 3.54 11.05 -11.35
C ALA A 261 3.93 10.47 -9.97
N ASN A 262 4.55 9.29 -9.94
CA ASN A 262 4.99 8.66 -8.70
C ASN A 262 6.12 9.45 -8.02
N VAL A 263 7.09 9.97 -8.79
CA VAL A 263 8.14 10.83 -8.26
C VAL A 263 7.55 12.12 -7.68
N GLY A 264 6.62 12.75 -8.40
CA GLY A 264 5.91 13.93 -7.90
C GLY A 264 5.17 13.65 -6.59
N MET A 265 4.47 12.54 -6.50
CA MET A 265 3.76 12.12 -5.28
C MET A 265 4.73 11.84 -4.13
N ALA A 266 5.83 11.15 -4.39
CA ALA A 266 6.86 10.84 -3.38
C ALA A 266 7.54 12.10 -2.83
N LEU A 267 7.72 13.13 -3.65
CA LEU A 267 8.27 14.42 -3.21
C LEU A 267 7.26 15.27 -2.45
N PHE A 268 5.97 15.14 -2.78
CA PHE A 268 4.90 15.91 -2.18
C PHE A 268 4.47 15.37 -0.80
N ALA A 269 4.35 14.06 -0.65
CA ALA A 269 3.81 13.43 0.54
C ALA A 269 4.51 13.83 1.87
N PRO A 270 5.86 13.92 1.97
CA PRO A 270 6.53 14.36 3.19
C PRO A 270 6.21 15.81 3.58
N VAL A 271 6.04 16.66 2.57
CA VAL A 271 5.76 18.09 2.77
C VAL A 271 4.30 18.29 3.19
N GLU A 272 3.39 17.53 2.62
CA GLU A 272 1.95 17.64 2.83
C GLU A 272 1.55 17.43 4.29
N ALA A 273 2.03 16.34 4.93
CA ALA A 273 1.73 16.06 6.33
C ALA A 273 2.24 17.17 7.27
N VAL A 274 3.46 17.63 7.06
CA VAL A 274 4.05 18.74 7.84
C VAL A 274 3.25 20.02 7.61
N TRP A 275 2.95 20.37 6.37
CA TRP A 275 2.21 21.56 6.02
C TRP A 275 0.80 21.61 6.64
N ILE A 276 0.07 20.49 6.60
CA ILE A 276 -1.26 20.40 7.18
C ILE A 276 -1.22 20.59 8.69
N LEU A 277 -0.30 19.91 9.37
CA LEU A 277 -0.26 19.87 10.82
C LEU A 277 0.41 21.12 11.44
N THR A 278 1.44 21.69 10.80
CA THR A 278 2.21 22.80 11.37
C THR A 278 1.82 24.15 10.81
N ASP A 279 1.75 24.31 9.47
CA ASP A 279 1.48 25.61 8.84
C ASP A 279 0.00 25.94 8.80
N LEU A 280 -0.83 24.97 8.42
CA LEU A 280 -2.29 25.13 8.42
C LEU A 280 -2.88 24.99 9.82
N ARG A 281 -2.15 24.35 10.74
CA ARG A 281 -2.61 24.01 12.10
C ARG A 281 -3.96 23.29 12.12
N LEU A 282 -4.21 22.48 11.09
CA LEU A 282 -5.37 21.62 11.03
C LEU A 282 -5.11 20.38 11.90
N GLY A 283 -6.16 19.85 12.51
CA GLY A 283 -6.03 18.67 13.37
C GLY A 283 -5.72 17.38 12.59
N PRO A 284 -5.29 16.32 13.29
CA PRO A 284 -5.04 15.00 12.70
C PRO A 284 -6.23 14.41 11.94
N GLU A 285 -7.46 14.79 12.32
CA GLU A 285 -8.69 14.41 11.65
C GLU A 285 -8.71 14.84 10.17
N PHE A 286 -8.07 15.97 9.85
CA PHE A 286 -8.02 16.45 8.48
C PHE A 286 -7.15 15.58 7.58
N LEU A 287 -6.01 15.07 8.10
CA LEU A 287 -5.18 14.09 7.38
C LEU A 287 -5.99 12.84 7.02
N GLY A 288 -6.71 12.29 7.98
CA GLY A 288 -7.54 11.10 7.75
C GLY A 288 -8.66 11.35 6.73
N ILE A 289 -9.35 12.50 6.83
CA ILE A 289 -10.41 12.88 5.88
C ILE A 289 -9.84 13.07 4.48
N GLN A 290 -8.67 13.66 4.33
CA GLN A 290 -8.03 13.90 3.04
C GLN A 290 -7.66 12.57 2.35
N ILE A 291 -7.04 11.62 3.06
CA ILE A 291 -6.73 10.29 2.53
C ILE A 291 -8.02 9.58 2.10
N THR A 292 -9.06 9.64 2.93
CA THR A 292 -10.39 9.10 2.60
C THR A 292 -11.00 9.75 1.37
N ALA A 293 -10.93 11.09 1.24
CA ALA A 293 -11.43 11.80 0.07
C ALA A 293 -10.68 11.40 -1.21
N GLY A 294 -9.36 11.21 -1.12
CA GLY A 294 -8.54 10.66 -2.21
C GLY A 294 -8.99 9.26 -2.64
N ALA A 295 -9.25 8.37 -1.66
CA ALA A 295 -9.74 7.03 -1.92
C ALA A 295 -11.14 7.03 -2.57
N VAL A 296 -12.07 7.89 -2.13
CA VAL A 296 -13.38 8.10 -2.78
C VAL A 296 -13.19 8.56 -4.22
N GLY A 297 -12.29 9.52 -4.45
CA GLY A 297 -11.95 10.00 -5.78
C GLY A 297 -11.44 8.89 -6.70
N ALA A 298 -10.52 8.05 -6.21
CA ALA A 298 -9.96 6.92 -6.94
C ALA A 298 -11.02 5.86 -7.30
N LEU A 299 -11.90 5.51 -6.35
CA LEU A 299 -13.00 4.56 -6.58
C LEU A 299 -14.03 5.10 -7.58
N THR A 300 -14.39 6.37 -7.49
CA THR A 300 -15.31 7.00 -8.44
C THR A 300 -14.70 7.07 -9.83
N ALA A 301 -13.44 7.48 -9.94
CA ALA A 301 -12.72 7.54 -11.20
C ALA A 301 -12.61 6.14 -11.85
N SER A 302 -12.24 5.10 -11.10
CA SER A 302 -12.14 3.73 -11.62
C SER A 302 -13.49 3.17 -12.07
N SER A 303 -14.58 3.45 -11.36
CA SER A 303 -15.92 3.03 -11.73
C SER A 303 -16.47 3.71 -13.00
N LEU A 304 -16.01 4.94 -13.27
CA LEU A 304 -16.39 5.72 -14.45
C LEU A 304 -15.44 5.51 -15.64
N ALA A 305 -14.23 4.97 -15.40
CA ALA A 305 -13.17 4.85 -16.39
C ALA A 305 -13.62 4.12 -17.65
N GLY A 306 -14.32 2.98 -17.54
CA GLY A 306 -14.84 2.24 -18.67
C GLY A 306 -15.76 3.08 -19.55
N ARG A 307 -16.76 3.73 -18.94
CA ARG A 307 -17.70 4.60 -19.67
C ARG A 307 -17.03 5.84 -20.27
N ALA A 308 -16.02 6.37 -19.61
CA ALA A 308 -15.24 7.50 -20.12
C ALA A 308 -14.41 7.08 -21.33
N ILE A 309 -13.76 5.92 -21.27
CA ILE A 309 -12.97 5.36 -22.39
C ILE A 309 -13.88 5.09 -23.59
N ASP A 310 -15.05 4.49 -23.39
CA ASP A 310 -16.01 4.20 -24.46
C ASP A 310 -16.51 5.48 -25.16
N ARG A 311 -16.64 6.61 -24.43
CA ARG A 311 -17.19 7.86 -24.98
C ARG A 311 -16.12 8.81 -25.53
N LEU A 312 -14.99 8.92 -24.85
CA LEU A 312 -13.95 9.91 -25.17
C LEU A 312 -12.75 9.32 -25.89
N GLY A 313 -12.59 8.00 -25.83
CA GLY A 313 -11.43 7.27 -26.29
C GLY A 313 -10.27 7.33 -25.29
N GLU A 314 -9.42 6.32 -25.34
CA GLU A 314 -8.31 6.07 -24.40
C GLU A 314 -7.36 7.28 -24.29
N ARG A 315 -6.95 7.83 -25.44
CA ARG A 315 -6.01 8.96 -25.49
C ARG A 315 -6.53 10.21 -24.76
N ARG A 316 -7.82 10.53 -24.93
CA ARG A 316 -8.41 11.71 -24.28
C ARG A 316 -8.57 11.51 -22.79
N CYS A 317 -8.92 10.29 -22.37
CA CYS A 317 -9.01 9.96 -20.95
C CYS A 317 -7.66 10.10 -20.24
N ILE A 318 -6.58 9.61 -20.83
CA ILE A 318 -5.22 9.75 -20.29
C ILE A 318 -4.83 11.23 -20.20
N LEU A 319 -5.07 12.01 -21.24
CA LEU A 319 -4.75 13.45 -21.24
C LEU A 319 -5.55 14.22 -20.20
N LEU A 320 -6.86 13.98 -20.10
CA LEU A 320 -7.72 14.64 -19.11
C LEU A 320 -7.33 14.27 -17.68
N GLY A 321 -7.00 13.00 -17.43
CA GLY A 321 -6.50 12.56 -16.12
C GLY A 321 -5.17 13.21 -15.75
N SER A 322 -4.22 13.27 -16.69
CA SER A 322 -2.92 13.92 -16.47
C SER A 322 -3.04 15.42 -16.24
N VAL A 323 -3.89 16.12 -17.01
CA VAL A 323 -4.15 17.55 -16.82
C VAL A 323 -4.86 17.79 -15.50
N GLY A 324 -5.86 16.95 -15.14
CA GLY A 324 -6.55 17.06 -13.85
C GLY A 324 -5.59 16.91 -12.67
N CYS A 325 -4.68 15.94 -12.74
CA CYS A 325 -3.64 15.74 -11.73
C CYS A 325 -2.70 16.96 -11.63
N ALA A 326 -2.22 17.47 -12.79
CA ALA A 326 -1.35 18.64 -12.83
C ALA A 326 -2.05 19.90 -12.27
N VAL A 327 -3.32 20.10 -12.56
CA VAL A 327 -4.13 21.21 -12.01
C VAL A 327 -4.28 21.07 -10.49
N ALA A 328 -4.59 19.86 -9.99
CA ALA A 328 -4.72 19.61 -8.56
C ALA A 328 -3.43 19.92 -7.81
N VAL A 329 -2.28 19.43 -8.30
CA VAL A 329 -0.96 19.74 -7.73
C VAL A 329 -0.64 21.22 -7.84
N GLY A 330 -0.96 21.86 -8.96
CA GLY A 330 -0.77 23.29 -9.16
C GLY A 330 -1.56 24.13 -8.15
N LEU A 331 -2.80 23.77 -7.86
CA LEU A 331 -3.62 24.44 -6.84
C LEU A 331 -3.03 24.31 -5.42
N HIS A 332 -2.48 23.13 -5.09
CA HIS A 332 -1.77 22.95 -3.81
C HIS A 332 -0.52 23.84 -3.71
N LEU A 333 0.28 23.91 -4.78
CA LEU A 333 1.46 24.78 -4.81
C LEU A 333 1.11 26.26 -4.70
N LEU A 334 0.02 26.72 -5.33
CA LEU A 334 -0.46 28.10 -5.21
C LEU A 334 -0.90 28.41 -3.77
N ALA A 335 -1.66 27.50 -3.14
CA ALA A 335 -2.07 27.65 -1.75
C ALA A 335 -0.89 27.72 -0.78
N TYR A 336 0.17 26.95 -1.06
CA TYR A 336 1.42 26.99 -0.30
C TYR A 336 2.16 28.30 -0.50
N ALA A 337 2.30 28.79 -1.74
CA ALA A 337 2.98 30.04 -2.07
C ALA A 337 2.33 31.27 -1.44
N ASP A 338 0.99 31.37 -1.47
CA ASP A 338 0.25 32.48 -0.86
C ASP A 338 0.50 32.58 0.65
N ARG A 339 0.54 31.44 1.34
CA ARG A 339 0.82 31.43 2.78
C ARG A 339 2.27 31.70 3.12
N ALA A 340 3.22 31.21 2.33
CA ALA A 340 4.63 31.55 2.49
C ALA A 340 4.85 33.07 2.33
N HIS A 341 4.17 33.71 1.38
CA HIS A 341 4.18 35.17 1.22
C HIS A 341 3.53 35.89 2.41
N ALA A 342 2.41 35.39 2.93
CA ALA A 342 1.73 35.96 4.09
C ALA A 342 2.60 35.86 5.37
N ALA A 343 3.26 34.71 5.58
CA ALA A 343 4.19 34.52 6.70
C ALA A 343 5.43 35.41 6.61
N ALA A 344 6.01 35.54 5.42
CA ALA A 344 7.15 36.43 5.19
C ALA A 344 6.81 37.93 5.38
N SER A 345 5.59 38.34 5.00
CA SER A 345 5.10 39.71 5.19
C SER A 345 4.83 40.03 6.68
N SER A 346 4.25 39.08 7.43
CA SER A 346 4.02 39.24 8.87
C SER A 346 5.33 39.28 9.67
N ALA A 347 6.33 38.46 9.30
CA ALA A 347 7.64 38.48 9.92
C ALA A 347 8.39 39.81 9.67
N ARG A 348 8.27 40.40 8.47
CA ARG A 348 8.82 41.73 8.16
C ARG A 348 8.14 42.82 8.94
N SER A 349 6.83 42.81 9.08
CA SER A 349 6.09 43.80 9.85
C SER A 349 6.41 43.73 11.35
N SER A 350 6.62 42.57 11.90
CA SER A 350 7.02 42.40 13.30
C SER A 350 8.45 42.89 13.55
N SER A 351 9.39 42.65 12.63
CA SER A 351 10.76 43.14 12.73
C SER A 351 10.87 44.68 12.64
N ILE A 352 10.06 45.32 11.79
CA ILE A 352 9.98 46.76 11.66
C ILE A 352 9.39 47.38 12.95
N ASN A 353 8.39 46.76 13.54
CA ASN A 353 7.76 47.27 14.77
C ASN A 353 8.66 47.13 15.99
N GLN A 354 9.53 46.10 16.04
CA GLN A 354 10.56 45.95 17.09
C GLN A 354 11.72 46.94 16.92
N SER A 355 12.09 47.30 15.72
CA SER A 355 13.12 48.29 15.47
C SER A 355 12.65 49.71 15.83
N SER A 356 11.38 50.05 15.55
CA SER A 356 10.80 51.34 15.93
C SER A 356 10.51 51.50 17.43
N ALA A 357 10.37 50.40 18.17
CA ALA A 357 10.18 50.41 19.63
C ALA A 357 11.50 50.52 20.41
N ARG A 358 12.66 50.36 19.74
CA ARG A 358 14.01 50.49 20.31
C ARG A 358 14.72 51.83 19.97
N ALA A 359 14.15 52.62 19.09
CA ALA A 359 14.57 53.98 18.78
C ALA A 359 13.74 55.02 19.56
#